data_4504b1229851e2d32d2c7b2f47a38bbc
#
_entry.id   4504b1229851e2d32d2c7b2f47a38bbc
#
_cell.length_a   1.000
_cell.length_b   1.000
_cell.length_c   1.000
_cell.angle_alpha   90.00
_cell.angle_beta   90.00
_cell.angle_gamma   90.00
#
_symmetry.space_group_name_H-M   'P 1'
#
loop_
_entity.id
_entity.type
_entity.pdbx_description
1 polymer ?
#
loop_
_entity_poly.entity_id
_entity_poly.type
_entity_poly.pdbx_seq_one_letter_code
_entity_poly.pdbx_strand_id
1 'polypeptide(L)'
;IDKPDVRFVIHYDIPKSLEGYYQETGRAGRDGGEGICLTYYSFKDIQKLEKFMQGKPIAEQEIGKQLLMETVAYAETSLCRRKVLLHYFGETYEEDNCGCCDNCLYPKKEFEGEDYMVDALQLVSDVKEKFKIEHLVNILIGEADSAIKSYKHDKLELFGAGSEKSRQFWTMVYRRALVSSFIEKDIEQYGVIKLTDEGQKFLDNPKSFMLMEDHNFDENEEEEKIQEKGGVSALDSTLFAILKDLRKKIAKTNNLPPYVIFQDPSLEDMCTNYPITLEELANIQGVGAGKAQKYGKEFVEVIKQYVEDNEIERAQDMVVKTVAN
;
A
#
# COMPACT_ATOMS: atom_id res chain seq x y z
N ILE A 1 17.73 -15.73 15.00
CA ILE A 1 17.07 -15.70 16.32
C ILE A 1 16.35 -17.03 16.47
N ASP A 2 16.76 -17.83 17.42
CA ASP A 2 16.12 -19.11 17.74
C ASP A 2 15.53 -19.06 19.15
N LYS A 3 14.44 -18.28 19.26
CA LYS A 3 13.69 -18.10 20.50
C LYS A 3 12.29 -18.68 20.31
N PRO A 4 11.86 -19.68 21.10
CA PRO A 4 10.60 -20.39 20.86
C PRO A 4 9.37 -19.54 21.18
N ASP A 5 9.47 -18.62 22.15
CA ASP A 5 8.38 -17.82 22.72
C ASP A 5 8.23 -16.42 22.08
N VAL A 6 8.57 -16.26 20.80
CA VAL A 6 8.33 -15.02 20.07
C VAL A 6 6.83 -14.83 19.85
N ARG A 7 6.28 -13.69 20.29
CA ARG A 7 4.85 -13.37 20.17
C ARG A 7 4.54 -12.39 19.05
N PHE A 8 5.51 -11.58 18.65
CA PHE A 8 5.35 -10.56 17.64
C PHE A 8 6.49 -10.61 16.64
N VAL A 9 6.15 -10.58 15.35
CA VAL A 9 7.07 -10.28 14.25
C VAL A 9 6.55 -9.03 13.57
N ILE A 10 7.35 -7.98 13.59
CA ILE A 10 6.98 -6.68 13.02
C ILE A 10 7.96 -6.37 11.89
N HIS A 11 7.44 -6.25 10.67
CA HIS A 11 8.17 -5.76 9.53
C HIS A 11 7.92 -4.26 9.40
N TYR A 12 8.94 -3.46 9.65
CA TYR A 12 8.90 -2.02 9.44
C TYR A 12 8.97 -1.68 7.95
N ASP A 13 9.80 -2.40 7.20
CA ASP A 13 9.81 -2.39 5.74
C ASP A 13 9.34 -3.76 5.23
N ILE A 14 8.60 -3.76 4.12
CA ILE A 14 8.11 -5.01 3.53
C ILE A 14 9.28 -5.90 3.07
N PRO A 15 9.25 -7.22 3.32
CA PRO A 15 10.25 -8.15 2.81
C PRO A 15 10.31 -8.18 1.27
N LYS A 16 11.47 -8.54 0.73
CA LYS A 16 11.73 -8.55 -0.72
C LYS A 16 11.03 -9.69 -1.46
N SER A 17 10.56 -10.70 -0.74
CA SER A 17 9.86 -11.85 -1.29
C SER A 17 8.94 -12.48 -0.25
N LEU A 18 7.95 -13.24 -0.69
CA LEU A 18 7.05 -13.99 0.19
C LEU A 18 7.75 -15.10 0.94
N GLU A 19 8.80 -15.70 0.37
CA GLU A 19 9.62 -16.69 1.09
C GLU A 19 10.34 -16.07 2.29
N GLY A 20 10.89 -14.86 2.09
CA GLY A 20 11.49 -14.08 3.18
C GLY A 20 10.47 -13.76 4.25
N TYR A 21 9.31 -13.25 3.85
CA TYR A 21 8.19 -12.98 4.73
C TYR A 21 7.78 -14.22 5.53
N TYR A 22 7.59 -15.36 4.87
CA TYR A 22 7.22 -16.63 5.50
C TYR A 22 8.26 -17.10 6.51
N GLN A 23 9.54 -17.07 6.14
CA GLN A 23 10.64 -17.48 7.05
C GLN A 23 10.74 -16.56 8.28
N GLU A 24 10.48 -15.27 8.12
CA GLU A 24 10.56 -14.30 9.21
C GLU A 24 9.33 -14.38 10.12
N THR A 25 8.13 -14.45 9.58
CA THR A 25 6.90 -14.62 10.33
C THR A 25 6.81 -15.99 11.02
N GLY A 26 7.36 -17.05 10.41
CA GLY A 26 7.49 -18.39 11.00
C GLY A 26 8.37 -18.48 12.25
N ARG A 27 8.95 -17.36 12.72
CA ARG A 27 9.64 -17.27 14.01
C ARG A 27 8.66 -17.09 15.16
N ALA A 28 7.45 -16.58 14.92
CA ALA A 28 6.44 -16.40 15.95
C ALA A 28 5.74 -17.72 16.29
N GLY A 29 5.47 -17.94 17.58
CA GLY A 29 4.66 -19.05 18.05
C GLY A 29 5.28 -20.45 17.88
N ARG A 30 6.60 -20.59 17.81
CA ARG A 30 7.28 -21.89 17.68
C ARG A 30 7.01 -22.86 18.84
N ASP A 31 6.61 -22.36 19.98
CA ASP A 31 6.20 -23.11 21.15
C ASP A 31 4.73 -23.57 21.10
N GLY A 32 4.04 -23.35 19.99
CA GLY A 32 2.60 -23.61 19.83
C GLY A 32 1.69 -22.52 20.38
N GLY A 33 2.24 -21.44 20.94
CA GLY A 33 1.47 -20.28 21.38
C GLY A 33 1.10 -19.35 20.23
N GLU A 34 0.17 -18.44 20.47
CA GLU A 34 -0.23 -17.45 19.48
C GLU A 34 0.91 -16.48 19.13
N GLY A 35 1.02 -16.15 17.85
CA GLY A 35 1.98 -15.18 17.32
C GLY A 35 1.26 -14.19 16.41
N ILE A 36 1.59 -12.90 16.57
CA ILE A 36 1.06 -11.82 15.73
C ILE A 36 2.14 -11.35 14.77
N CYS A 37 1.80 -11.27 13.49
CA CYS A 37 2.66 -10.75 12.45
C CYS A 37 2.07 -9.45 11.92
N LEU A 38 2.82 -8.35 12.02
CA LEU A 38 2.43 -7.03 11.56
C LEU A 38 3.43 -6.58 10.49
N THR A 39 2.94 -6.10 9.36
CA THR A 39 3.78 -5.57 8.30
C THR A 39 3.28 -4.18 7.91
N TYR A 40 4.14 -3.19 8.02
CA TYR A 40 3.89 -1.89 7.41
C TYR A 40 4.16 -1.99 5.91
N TYR A 41 3.29 -1.40 5.11
CA TYR A 41 3.38 -1.39 3.66
C TYR A 41 3.14 0.01 3.12
N SER A 42 4.03 0.44 2.22
CA SER A 42 3.79 1.62 1.39
C SER A 42 4.41 1.41 0.01
N PHE A 43 3.83 2.01 -1.02
CA PHE A 43 4.39 1.96 -2.38
C PHE A 43 5.79 2.59 -2.48
N LYS A 44 6.11 3.54 -1.61
CA LYS A 44 7.45 4.14 -1.53
C LYS A 44 8.53 3.12 -1.18
N ASP A 45 8.19 2.11 -0.39
CA ASP A 45 9.15 1.05 -0.02
C ASP A 45 9.44 0.14 -1.20
N ILE A 46 8.45 -0.11 -2.06
CA ILE A 46 8.63 -0.84 -3.30
C ILE A 46 9.63 -0.13 -4.22
N GLN A 47 9.47 1.18 -4.39
CA GLN A 47 10.42 1.99 -5.19
C GLN A 47 11.84 1.97 -4.62
N LYS A 48 12.00 1.94 -3.29
CA LYS A 48 13.33 1.78 -2.66
C LYS A 48 13.93 0.41 -2.97
N LEU A 49 13.12 -0.66 -2.83
CA LEU A 49 13.57 -2.03 -3.10
C LEU A 49 13.95 -2.23 -4.57
N GLU A 50 13.21 -1.63 -5.51
CA GLU A 50 13.56 -1.63 -6.94
C GLU A 50 14.91 -0.94 -7.19
N LYS A 51 15.19 0.19 -6.53
CA LYS A 51 16.48 0.89 -6.63
C LYS A 51 17.65 0.02 -6.16
N PHE A 52 17.47 -0.81 -5.13
CA PHE A 52 18.51 -1.74 -4.66
C PHE A 52 18.81 -2.87 -5.66
N MET A 53 17.94 -3.10 -6.63
CA MET A 53 18.18 -4.09 -7.70
C MET A 53 18.97 -3.48 -8.87
N GLN A 54 19.04 -2.16 -8.98
CA GLN A 54 19.81 -1.48 -10.02
C GLN A 54 21.30 -1.82 -9.88
N GLY A 55 21.95 -2.12 -11.02
CA GLY A 55 23.36 -2.50 -11.06
C GLY A 55 23.63 -4.02 -10.95
N LYS A 56 22.61 -4.84 -10.71
CA LYS A 56 22.71 -6.30 -10.80
C LYS A 56 22.58 -6.77 -12.26
N PRO A 57 23.00 -8.04 -12.57
CA PRO A 57 22.72 -8.64 -13.86
C PRO A 57 21.21 -8.59 -14.21
N ILE A 58 20.89 -8.39 -15.48
CA ILE A 58 19.49 -8.20 -15.94
C ILE A 58 18.58 -9.34 -15.47
N ALA A 59 19.05 -10.59 -15.59
CA ALA A 59 18.28 -11.76 -15.15
C ALA A 59 17.96 -11.72 -13.63
N GLU A 60 18.90 -11.26 -12.80
CA GLU A 60 18.66 -11.12 -11.35
C GLU A 60 17.69 -9.96 -11.05
N GLN A 61 17.72 -8.88 -11.84
CA GLN A 61 16.77 -7.79 -11.70
C GLN A 61 15.35 -8.24 -12.03
N GLU A 62 15.17 -9.02 -13.10
CA GLU A 62 13.87 -9.53 -13.52
C GLU A 62 13.28 -10.48 -12.47
N ILE A 63 14.07 -11.43 -11.97
CA ILE A 63 13.66 -12.34 -10.90
C ILE A 63 13.30 -11.54 -9.63
N GLY A 64 14.18 -10.63 -9.21
CA GLY A 64 13.96 -9.81 -8.03
C GLY A 64 12.69 -8.94 -8.14
N LYS A 65 12.42 -8.37 -9.31
CA LYS A 65 11.20 -7.62 -9.58
C LYS A 65 9.96 -8.51 -9.51
N GLN A 66 10.03 -9.72 -10.07
CA GLN A 66 8.91 -10.67 -9.99
C GLN A 66 8.58 -11.04 -8.54
N LEU A 67 9.59 -11.42 -7.72
CA LEU A 67 9.40 -11.75 -6.30
C LEU A 67 8.83 -10.56 -5.51
N LEU A 68 9.28 -9.35 -5.82
CA LEU A 68 8.76 -8.14 -5.20
C LEU A 68 7.29 -7.92 -5.56
N MET A 69 6.91 -8.10 -6.83
CA MET A 69 5.52 -7.96 -7.27
C MET A 69 4.59 -9.01 -6.62
N GLU A 70 5.07 -10.23 -6.35
CA GLU A 70 4.30 -11.22 -5.57
C GLU A 70 4.06 -10.74 -4.13
N THR A 71 5.06 -10.10 -3.53
CA THR A 71 4.94 -9.52 -2.18
C THR A 71 3.95 -8.34 -2.16
N VAL A 72 3.99 -7.48 -3.17
CA VAL A 72 3.00 -6.41 -3.39
C VAL A 72 1.60 -7.02 -3.52
N ALA A 73 1.45 -8.03 -4.36
CA ALA A 73 0.19 -8.73 -4.55
C ALA A 73 -0.38 -9.27 -3.24
N TYR A 74 0.47 -9.82 -2.38
CA TYR A 74 0.08 -10.30 -1.06
C TYR A 74 -0.29 -9.15 -0.11
N ALA A 75 0.42 -8.04 -0.15
CA ALA A 75 0.15 -6.88 0.71
C ALA A 75 -1.18 -6.20 0.35
N GLU A 76 -1.47 -6.04 -0.94
CA GLU A 76 -2.63 -5.30 -1.43
C GLU A 76 -3.93 -6.11 -1.49
N THR A 77 -3.84 -7.45 -1.57
CA THR A 77 -5.03 -8.29 -1.73
C THR A 77 -6.01 -8.18 -0.56
N SER A 78 -7.30 -8.23 -0.85
CA SER A 78 -8.39 -8.38 0.13
C SER A 78 -8.74 -9.83 0.45
N LEU A 79 -8.09 -10.79 -0.21
CA LEU A 79 -8.29 -12.21 0.06
C LEU A 79 -7.71 -12.62 1.40
N CYS A 80 -8.19 -13.73 1.96
CA CYS A 80 -7.61 -14.32 3.16
C CYS A 80 -6.08 -14.48 3.04
N ARG A 81 -5.32 -13.85 3.92
CA ARG A 81 -3.85 -13.88 3.93
C ARG A 81 -3.30 -15.30 3.92
N ARG A 82 -3.91 -16.19 4.70
CA ARG A 82 -3.49 -17.60 4.75
C ARG A 82 -3.75 -18.31 3.43
N LYS A 83 -4.90 -18.11 2.81
CA LYS A 83 -5.25 -18.69 1.51
C LYS A 83 -4.26 -18.28 0.43
N VAL A 84 -3.93 -17.01 0.35
CA VAL A 84 -2.97 -16.48 -0.64
C VAL A 84 -1.56 -17.01 -0.39
N LEU A 85 -1.12 -17.06 0.87
CA LEU A 85 0.22 -17.53 1.22
C LEU A 85 0.40 -19.04 0.95
N LEU A 86 -0.57 -19.86 1.33
CA LEU A 86 -0.55 -21.30 1.06
C LEU A 86 -0.59 -21.59 -0.45
N HIS A 87 -1.45 -20.89 -1.19
CA HIS A 87 -1.49 -21.00 -2.65
C HIS A 87 -0.14 -20.66 -3.29
N TYR A 88 0.55 -19.63 -2.80
CA TYR A 88 1.89 -19.27 -3.28
C TYR A 88 2.90 -20.43 -3.12
N PHE A 89 2.79 -21.22 -2.05
CA PHE A 89 3.63 -22.40 -1.81
C PHE A 89 3.07 -23.69 -2.41
N GLY A 90 2.03 -23.61 -3.25
CA GLY A 90 1.45 -24.77 -3.94
C GLY A 90 0.49 -25.59 -3.08
N GLU A 91 0.05 -25.06 -1.94
CA GLU A 91 -0.92 -25.71 -1.07
C GLU A 91 -2.33 -25.15 -1.28
N THR A 92 -3.34 -26.01 -1.22
CA THR A 92 -4.74 -25.63 -1.28
C THR A 92 -5.28 -25.41 0.14
N TYR A 93 -5.90 -24.25 0.37
CA TYR A 93 -6.63 -23.94 1.60
C TYR A 93 -8.12 -23.94 1.28
N GLU A 94 -8.83 -24.96 1.77
CA GLU A 94 -10.24 -25.23 1.41
C GLU A 94 -11.22 -24.24 2.09
N GLU A 95 -10.86 -23.70 3.24
CA GLU A 95 -11.70 -22.74 3.98
C GLU A 95 -11.76 -21.39 3.26
N ASP A 96 -12.91 -20.74 3.29
CA ASP A 96 -13.09 -19.42 2.67
C ASP A 96 -12.33 -18.33 3.42
N ASN A 97 -12.25 -18.46 4.76
CA ASN A 97 -11.48 -17.53 5.59
C ASN A 97 -10.80 -18.26 6.76
N CYS A 98 -9.73 -17.67 7.27
CA CYS A 98 -8.99 -18.23 8.42
C CYS A 98 -9.47 -17.71 9.79
N GLY A 99 -10.41 -16.78 9.82
CA GLY A 99 -10.97 -16.19 11.03
C GLY A 99 -10.02 -15.32 11.88
N CYS A 100 -8.76 -15.13 11.43
CA CYS A 100 -7.75 -14.47 12.26
C CYS A 100 -6.89 -13.41 11.53
N CYS A 101 -6.84 -13.38 10.20
CA CYS A 101 -6.11 -12.33 9.50
C CYS A 101 -6.96 -11.05 9.37
N ASP A 102 -6.29 -9.93 9.09
CA ASP A 102 -6.92 -8.63 8.89
C ASP A 102 -8.07 -8.66 7.86
N ASN A 103 -7.84 -9.27 6.70
CA ASN A 103 -8.86 -9.38 5.65
C ASN A 103 -10.09 -10.22 6.07
N CYS A 104 -9.90 -11.24 6.91
CA CYS A 104 -11.01 -12.05 7.42
C CYS A 104 -11.76 -11.38 8.57
N LEU A 105 -11.06 -10.60 9.40
CA LEU A 105 -11.67 -9.85 10.50
C LEU A 105 -12.39 -8.58 10.02
N TYR A 106 -11.89 -7.97 8.94
CA TYR A 106 -12.43 -6.74 8.35
C TYR A 106 -12.63 -6.89 6.84
N PRO A 107 -13.56 -7.77 6.40
CA PRO A 107 -13.74 -8.07 4.98
C PRO A 107 -14.24 -6.83 4.21
N LYS A 108 -13.70 -6.65 3.02
CA LYS A 108 -14.18 -5.65 2.05
C LYS A 108 -15.54 -6.08 1.50
N LYS A 109 -16.29 -5.10 0.97
CA LYS A 109 -17.57 -5.36 0.33
C LYS A 109 -17.36 -6.18 -0.95
N GLU A 110 -18.16 -7.22 -1.11
CA GLU A 110 -18.20 -8.04 -2.31
C GLU A 110 -19.11 -7.41 -3.38
N PHE A 111 -18.78 -7.66 -4.63
CA PHE A 111 -19.59 -7.28 -5.79
C PHE A 111 -19.57 -8.42 -6.83
N GLU A 112 -20.59 -8.44 -7.69
CA GLU A 112 -20.68 -9.43 -8.77
C GLU A 112 -19.58 -9.18 -9.80
N GLY A 113 -18.80 -10.21 -10.11
CA GLY A 113 -17.62 -10.15 -10.95
C GLY A 113 -17.58 -11.19 -12.07
N GLU A 114 -18.69 -11.89 -12.34
CA GLU A 114 -18.77 -12.92 -13.37
C GLU A 114 -18.29 -12.41 -14.73
N ASP A 115 -18.81 -11.28 -15.19
CA ASP A 115 -18.46 -10.72 -16.51
C ASP A 115 -16.96 -10.38 -16.59
N TYR A 116 -16.39 -9.77 -15.54
CA TYR A 116 -14.97 -9.45 -15.51
C TYR A 116 -14.08 -10.71 -15.50
N MET A 117 -14.53 -11.76 -14.84
CA MET A 117 -13.82 -13.04 -14.82
C MET A 117 -13.87 -13.70 -16.19
N VAL A 118 -15.02 -13.69 -16.84
CA VAL A 118 -15.19 -14.20 -18.22
C VAL A 118 -14.25 -13.48 -19.17
N ASP A 119 -14.25 -12.13 -19.17
CA ASP A 119 -13.39 -11.33 -20.04
C ASP A 119 -11.90 -11.64 -19.80
N ALA A 120 -11.50 -11.76 -18.54
CA ALA A 120 -10.11 -12.06 -18.18
C ALA A 120 -9.68 -13.46 -18.67
N LEU A 121 -10.50 -14.47 -18.48
CA LEU A 121 -10.20 -15.84 -18.90
C LEU A 121 -10.27 -16.01 -20.44
N GLN A 122 -11.28 -15.40 -21.07
CA GLN A 122 -11.40 -15.39 -22.52
C GLN A 122 -10.18 -14.77 -23.18
N LEU A 123 -9.66 -13.66 -22.65
CA LEU A 123 -8.46 -13.04 -23.18
C LEU A 123 -7.24 -13.95 -23.08
N VAL A 124 -7.08 -14.73 -21.99
CA VAL A 124 -5.99 -15.72 -21.89
C VAL A 124 -6.04 -16.70 -23.05
N SER A 125 -7.23 -17.20 -23.38
CA SER A 125 -7.46 -18.11 -24.52
C SER A 125 -7.15 -17.41 -25.86
N ASP A 126 -7.65 -16.19 -26.07
CA ASP A 126 -7.52 -15.45 -27.33
C ASP A 126 -6.05 -15.15 -27.67
N VAL A 127 -5.20 -14.88 -26.66
CA VAL A 127 -3.76 -14.69 -26.86
C VAL A 127 -2.98 -16.01 -26.84
N LYS A 128 -3.67 -17.16 -26.86
CA LYS A 128 -3.09 -18.51 -26.95
C LYS A 128 -2.16 -18.84 -25.78
N GLU A 129 -2.48 -18.37 -24.59
CA GLU A 129 -1.76 -18.69 -23.35
C GLU A 129 -0.25 -18.40 -23.42
N LYS A 130 0.15 -17.27 -24.02
CA LYS A 130 1.56 -16.94 -24.27
C LYS A 130 2.05 -15.68 -23.58
N PHE A 131 1.23 -15.07 -22.76
CA PHE A 131 1.54 -13.76 -22.19
C PHE A 131 1.38 -13.72 -20.68
N LYS A 132 2.06 -12.76 -20.06
CA LYS A 132 1.97 -12.48 -18.63
C LYS A 132 0.77 -11.59 -18.31
N ILE A 133 0.37 -11.53 -17.04
CA ILE A 133 -0.75 -10.70 -16.57
C ILE A 133 -0.63 -9.25 -17.03
N GLU A 134 0.56 -8.65 -16.96
CA GLU A 134 0.78 -7.26 -17.36
C GLU A 134 0.35 -6.99 -18.82
N HIS A 135 0.69 -7.89 -19.74
CA HIS A 135 0.29 -7.78 -21.13
C HIS A 135 -1.23 -7.93 -21.33
N LEU A 136 -1.85 -8.87 -20.60
CA LEU A 136 -3.30 -9.07 -20.62
C LEU A 136 -4.04 -7.84 -20.09
N VAL A 137 -3.57 -7.28 -18.99
CA VAL A 137 -4.13 -6.05 -18.42
C VAL A 137 -4.01 -4.88 -19.39
N ASN A 138 -2.85 -4.71 -20.06
CA ASN A 138 -2.67 -3.66 -21.07
C ASN A 138 -3.69 -3.77 -22.22
N ILE A 139 -4.02 -4.99 -22.66
CA ILE A 139 -5.05 -5.20 -23.69
C ILE A 139 -6.43 -4.76 -23.17
N LEU A 140 -6.84 -5.20 -21.98
CA LEU A 140 -8.15 -4.86 -21.41
C LEU A 140 -8.35 -3.36 -21.21
N ILE A 141 -7.32 -2.64 -20.74
CA ILE A 141 -7.41 -1.19 -20.56
C ILE A 141 -7.17 -0.37 -21.84
N GLY A 142 -6.80 -1.02 -22.96
CA GLY A 142 -6.58 -0.37 -24.24
C GLY A 142 -5.22 0.33 -24.38
N GLU A 143 -4.24 -0.01 -23.57
CA GLU A 143 -2.87 0.53 -23.68
C GLU A 143 -2.05 -0.26 -24.70
N ALA A 144 -1.93 0.29 -25.90
CA ALA A 144 -1.20 -0.34 -27.01
C ALA A 144 0.30 -0.04 -26.98
N ASP A 145 1.09 -0.91 -26.36
CA ASP A 145 2.54 -0.90 -26.44
C ASP A 145 3.07 -1.52 -27.75
N SER A 146 4.41 -1.58 -27.91
CA SER A 146 5.05 -2.15 -29.08
C SER A 146 4.79 -3.66 -29.23
N ALA A 147 4.68 -4.40 -28.13
CA ALA A 147 4.40 -5.82 -28.15
C ALA A 147 2.95 -6.08 -28.59
N ILE A 148 1.98 -5.38 -28.02
CA ILE A 148 0.56 -5.49 -28.40
C ILE A 148 0.35 -5.23 -29.88
N LYS A 149 0.98 -4.18 -30.44
CA LYS A 149 0.92 -3.86 -31.88
C LYS A 149 1.58 -4.95 -32.75
N SER A 150 2.73 -5.46 -32.30
CA SER A 150 3.48 -6.50 -33.03
C SER A 150 2.67 -7.80 -33.18
N TYR A 151 1.99 -8.19 -32.11
CA TYR A 151 1.12 -9.37 -32.11
C TYR A 151 -0.30 -9.09 -32.64
N LYS A 152 -0.62 -7.84 -32.97
CA LYS A 152 -1.93 -7.38 -33.45
C LYS A 152 -3.04 -7.58 -32.42
N HIS A 153 -2.69 -7.56 -31.14
CA HIS A 153 -3.67 -7.68 -30.05
C HIS A 153 -4.50 -6.39 -29.86
N ASP A 154 -4.08 -5.29 -30.45
CA ASP A 154 -4.86 -4.06 -30.62
C ASP A 154 -6.11 -4.21 -31.52
N LYS A 155 -6.29 -5.39 -32.13
CA LYS A 155 -7.44 -5.76 -32.97
C LYS A 155 -8.35 -6.82 -32.34
N LEU A 156 -8.03 -7.28 -31.16
CA LEU A 156 -8.90 -8.20 -30.42
C LEU A 156 -10.18 -7.48 -29.99
N GLU A 157 -11.28 -8.20 -29.90
CA GLU A 157 -12.56 -7.67 -29.43
C GLU A 157 -12.45 -7.10 -28.01
N LEU A 158 -11.65 -7.77 -27.16
CA LEU A 158 -11.40 -7.36 -25.78
C LEU A 158 -10.38 -6.21 -25.63
N PHE A 159 -9.81 -5.68 -26.73
CA PHE A 159 -8.91 -4.55 -26.64
C PHE A 159 -9.65 -3.27 -26.22
N GLY A 160 -9.33 -2.78 -25.02
CA GLY A 160 -9.98 -1.60 -24.43
C GLY A 160 -11.39 -1.86 -23.87
N ALA A 161 -11.88 -3.10 -23.92
CA ALA A 161 -13.21 -3.44 -23.39
C ALA A 161 -13.33 -3.17 -21.88
N GLY A 162 -12.21 -3.28 -21.16
CA GLY A 162 -12.11 -3.00 -19.71
C GLY A 162 -11.57 -1.62 -19.35
N SER A 163 -11.53 -0.66 -20.27
CA SER A 163 -10.91 0.67 -20.10
C SER A 163 -11.61 1.55 -19.04
N GLU A 164 -12.84 1.22 -18.65
CA GLU A 164 -13.58 1.88 -17.55
C GLU A 164 -13.02 1.52 -16.15
N LYS A 165 -12.24 0.45 -16.06
CA LYS A 165 -11.62 -0.03 -14.82
C LYS A 165 -10.11 0.22 -14.83
N SER A 166 -9.57 0.42 -13.64
CA SER A 166 -8.14 0.68 -13.47
C SER A 166 -7.26 -0.55 -13.75
N ARG A 167 -5.99 -0.33 -13.97
CA ARG A 167 -4.97 -1.38 -14.05
C ARG A 167 -4.96 -2.26 -12.79
N GLN A 168 -5.09 -1.65 -11.60
CA GLN A 168 -5.13 -2.36 -10.33
C GLN A 168 -6.34 -3.30 -10.27
N PHE A 169 -7.51 -2.83 -10.71
CA PHE A 169 -8.72 -3.65 -10.78
C PHE A 169 -8.51 -4.93 -11.60
N TRP A 170 -8.03 -4.83 -12.84
CA TRP A 170 -7.79 -5.99 -13.69
C TRP A 170 -6.68 -6.90 -13.17
N THR A 171 -5.67 -6.31 -12.52
CA THR A 171 -4.63 -7.11 -11.84
C THR A 171 -5.24 -7.92 -10.69
N MET A 172 -6.17 -7.34 -9.92
CA MET A 172 -6.93 -8.03 -8.86
C MET A 172 -7.77 -9.18 -9.44
N VAL A 173 -8.47 -8.98 -10.57
CA VAL A 173 -9.25 -10.04 -11.24
C VAL A 173 -8.36 -11.24 -11.60
N TYR A 174 -7.19 -11.00 -12.22
CA TYR A 174 -6.24 -12.07 -12.53
C TYR A 174 -5.65 -12.75 -11.29
N ARG A 175 -5.38 -12.01 -10.21
CA ARG A 175 -4.97 -12.60 -8.93
C ARG A 175 -6.06 -13.53 -8.38
N ARG A 176 -7.31 -13.08 -8.44
CA ARG A 176 -8.44 -13.90 -8.01
C ARG A 176 -8.58 -15.16 -8.86
N ALA A 177 -8.42 -15.06 -10.18
CA ALA A 177 -8.43 -16.21 -11.09
C ALA A 177 -7.33 -17.23 -10.74
N LEU A 178 -6.11 -16.77 -10.38
CA LEU A 178 -5.01 -17.65 -9.91
C LEU A 178 -5.39 -18.38 -8.63
N VAL A 179 -5.87 -17.66 -7.61
CA VAL A 179 -6.23 -18.23 -6.30
C VAL A 179 -7.44 -19.18 -6.41
N SER A 180 -8.32 -18.94 -7.38
CA SER A 180 -9.46 -19.81 -7.69
C SER A 180 -9.10 -20.97 -8.63
N SER A 181 -7.81 -21.11 -8.97
CA SER A 181 -7.30 -22.16 -9.88
C SER A 181 -7.97 -22.16 -11.27
N PHE A 182 -8.46 -21.02 -11.75
CA PHE A 182 -8.98 -20.88 -13.13
C PHE A 182 -7.84 -20.68 -14.13
N ILE A 183 -6.75 -20.11 -13.69
CA ILE A 183 -5.51 -19.95 -14.44
C ILE A 183 -4.32 -20.39 -13.57
N GLU A 184 -3.22 -20.70 -14.22
CA GLU A 184 -1.95 -21.00 -13.57
C GLU A 184 -0.79 -20.24 -14.21
N LYS A 185 0.30 -20.07 -13.47
CA LYS A 185 1.55 -19.51 -13.97
C LYS A 185 2.50 -20.61 -14.41
N ASP A 186 2.87 -20.62 -15.67
CA ASP A 186 3.93 -21.49 -16.17
C ASP A 186 5.31 -20.89 -15.77
N ILE A 187 5.90 -21.46 -14.72
CA ILE A 187 7.18 -21.01 -14.18
C ILE A 187 8.32 -21.28 -15.18
N GLU A 188 8.25 -22.38 -15.94
CA GLU A 188 9.26 -22.73 -16.94
C GLU A 188 9.27 -21.73 -18.11
N GLN A 189 8.14 -21.11 -18.39
CA GLN A 189 7.99 -20.05 -19.39
C GLN A 189 7.93 -18.64 -18.78
N TYR A 190 8.69 -18.41 -17.72
CA TYR A 190 8.84 -17.08 -17.09
C TYR A 190 7.52 -16.45 -16.59
N GLY A 191 6.57 -17.26 -16.16
CA GLY A 191 5.32 -16.79 -15.56
C GLY A 191 4.25 -16.38 -16.59
N VAL A 192 4.25 -17.02 -17.74
CA VAL A 192 3.16 -16.96 -18.72
C VAL A 192 1.89 -17.55 -18.10
N ILE A 193 0.74 -16.97 -18.42
CA ILE A 193 -0.55 -17.41 -17.88
C ILE A 193 -1.16 -18.45 -18.81
N LYS A 194 -1.61 -19.55 -18.22
CA LYS A 194 -2.34 -20.62 -18.88
C LYS A 194 -3.72 -20.80 -18.24
N LEU A 195 -4.67 -21.21 -19.05
CA LEU A 195 -6.00 -21.61 -18.59
C LEU A 195 -5.94 -23.03 -18.03
N THR A 196 -6.60 -23.28 -16.91
CA THR A 196 -6.76 -24.61 -16.33
C THR A 196 -8.05 -25.26 -16.84
N ASP A 197 -8.22 -26.56 -16.56
CA ASP A 197 -9.49 -27.26 -16.84
C ASP A 197 -10.68 -26.61 -16.11
N GLU A 198 -10.45 -26.09 -14.88
CA GLU A 198 -11.49 -25.40 -14.11
C GLU A 198 -11.82 -24.03 -14.73
N GLY A 199 -10.82 -23.30 -15.22
CA GLY A 199 -11.04 -22.07 -15.95
C GLY A 199 -11.80 -22.27 -17.25
N GLN A 200 -11.49 -23.34 -18.00
CA GLN A 200 -12.23 -23.70 -19.20
C GLN A 200 -13.68 -24.05 -18.89
N LYS A 201 -13.93 -24.83 -17.83
CA LYS A 201 -15.31 -25.15 -17.39
C LYS A 201 -16.09 -23.89 -16.97
N PHE A 202 -15.41 -22.93 -16.38
CA PHE A 202 -16.04 -21.66 -16.03
C PHE A 202 -16.42 -20.86 -17.28
N LEU A 203 -15.56 -20.79 -18.29
CA LEU A 203 -15.86 -20.16 -19.58
C LEU A 203 -17.02 -20.86 -20.32
N ASP A 204 -17.05 -22.17 -20.29
CA ASP A 204 -18.10 -22.94 -20.96
C ASP A 204 -19.49 -22.79 -20.29
N ASN A 205 -19.53 -22.53 -19.00
CA ASN A 205 -20.74 -22.32 -18.21
C ASN A 205 -20.50 -21.34 -17.07
N PRO A 206 -20.44 -20.02 -17.37
CA PRO A 206 -20.23 -18.98 -16.36
C PRO A 206 -21.27 -19.04 -15.24
N LYS A 207 -20.84 -18.69 -14.04
CA LYS A 207 -21.67 -18.65 -12.85
C LYS A 207 -21.32 -17.40 -12.06
N SER A 208 -22.26 -16.93 -11.23
CA SER A 208 -22.01 -15.85 -10.29
C SER A 208 -20.69 -16.05 -9.55
N PHE A 209 -19.83 -15.06 -9.60
CA PHE A 209 -18.50 -15.07 -9.02
C PHE A 209 -18.22 -13.75 -8.29
N MET A 210 -18.16 -13.82 -6.97
CA MET A 210 -17.99 -12.63 -6.15
C MET A 210 -16.53 -12.20 -6.11
N LEU A 211 -16.32 -10.91 -6.36
CA LEU A 211 -15.03 -10.23 -6.25
C LEU A 211 -15.06 -9.24 -5.09
N MET A 212 -13.89 -8.94 -4.54
CA MET A 212 -13.65 -7.85 -3.58
C MET A 212 -12.57 -6.94 -4.13
N GLU A 213 -12.73 -5.63 -3.99
CA GLU A 213 -11.66 -4.69 -4.36
C GLU A 213 -10.43 -4.89 -3.45
N ASP A 214 -9.25 -4.86 -4.06
CA ASP A 214 -7.99 -4.86 -3.32
C ASP A 214 -7.84 -3.59 -2.46
N HIS A 215 -6.95 -3.63 -1.48
CA HIS A 215 -6.62 -2.46 -0.70
C HIS A 215 -5.87 -1.45 -1.58
N ASN A 216 -6.33 -0.21 -1.58
CA ASN A 216 -5.62 0.90 -2.19
C ASN A 216 -4.92 1.71 -1.09
N PHE A 217 -3.65 1.45 -0.90
CA PHE A 217 -2.84 2.12 0.11
C PHE A 217 -2.34 3.51 -0.35
N ASP A 218 -2.46 3.83 -1.65
CA ASP A 218 -2.06 5.14 -2.18
C ASP A 218 -3.16 6.20 -1.94
N GLU A 219 -4.44 5.80 -1.95
CA GLU A 219 -5.57 6.69 -1.64
C GLU A 219 -5.76 6.89 -0.13
N ASN A 220 -5.38 5.93 0.69
CA ASN A 220 -5.50 6.03 2.14
C ASN A 220 -4.59 7.09 2.77
N GLU A 221 -3.55 7.59 2.09
CA GLU A 221 -2.83 8.78 2.55
C GLU A 221 -3.75 10.03 2.58
N GLU A 222 -4.87 10.03 1.85
CA GLU A 222 -5.86 11.12 1.88
C GLU A 222 -7.10 10.81 2.73
N GLU A 223 -7.54 9.55 2.85
CA GLU A 223 -8.75 9.16 3.59
C GLU A 223 -8.50 8.75 5.06
N GLU A 224 -7.32 8.25 5.44
CA GLU A 224 -6.96 8.07 6.86
C GLU A 224 -6.95 9.36 7.65
N LYS A 225 -6.87 10.51 6.97
CA LYS A 225 -7.07 11.85 7.56
C LYS A 225 -8.51 12.10 8.06
N ILE A 226 -9.47 11.25 7.78
CA ILE A 226 -10.89 11.48 8.10
C ILE A 226 -11.48 10.53 9.15
N GLN A 227 -10.85 9.40 9.49
CA GLN A 227 -11.43 8.38 10.38
C GLN A 227 -10.78 8.17 11.76
N GLU A 228 -9.65 8.77 12.06
CA GLU A 228 -9.11 8.77 13.43
C GLU A 228 -9.75 9.83 14.34
N LYS A 229 -11.04 9.70 14.58
CA LYS A 229 -11.67 10.28 15.77
C LYS A 229 -11.69 9.23 16.87
N GLY A 230 -10.60 9.16 17.63
CA GLY A 230 -10.55 8.35 18.83
C GLY A 230 -9.17 7.93 19.29
N GLY A 231 -8.44 8.83 19.96
CA GLY A 231 -7.35 8.50 20.85
C GLY A 231 -5.92 8.61 20.31
N VAL A 232 -5.20 9.61 20.82
CA VAL A 232 -3.78 9.98 20.69
C VAL A 232 -3.42 10.74 19.41
N SER A 233 -3.40 12.07 19.53
CA SER A 233 -2.70 13.07 18.71
C SER A 233 -2.49 12.72 17.22
N ALA A 234 -3.56 12.80 16.44
CA ALA A 234 -3.48 12.78 14.98
C ALA A 234 -2.76 14.03 14.48
N LEU A 235 -1.77 13.86 13.60
CA LEU A 235 -1.12 14.97 12.90
C LEU A 235 -2.18 15.81 12.18
N ASP A 236 -2.27 17.09 12.52
CA ASP A 236 -3.16 18.03 11.83
C ASP A 236 -2.63 18.31 10.41
N SER A 237 -3.19 17.57 9.46
CA SER A 237 -2.77 17.59 8.06
C SER A 237 -3.04 18.92 7.37
N THR A 238 -4.08 19.65 7.82
CA THR A 238 -4.41 20.97 7.28
C THR A 238 -3.37 21.99 7.74
N LEU A 239 -3.07 22.02 9.03
CA LEU A 239 -2.00 22.86 9.56
C LEU A 239 -0.66 22.48 8.94
N PHE A 240 -0.35 21.20 8.79
CA PHE A 240 0.89 20.76 8.18
C PHE A 240 1.09 21.26 6.75
N ALA A 241 0.04 21.25 5.92
CA ALA A 241 0.09 21.79 4.57
C ALA A 241 0.36 23.31 4.60
N ILE A 242 -0.32 24.04 5.49
CA ILE A 242 -0.12 25.50 5.69
C ILE A 242 1.33 25.80 6.10
N LEU A 243 1.87 25.05 7.06
CA LEU A 243 3.24 25.24 7.54
C LEU A 243 4.29 24.86 6.49
N LYS A 244 4.02 23.86 5.66
CA LYS A 244 4.88 23.53 4.50
C LYS A 244 4.96 24.65 3.47
N ASP A 245 3.84 25.27 3.16
CA ASP A 245 3.79 26.37 2.19
C ASP A 245 4.43 27.64 2.78
N LEU A 246 4.19 27.93 4.06
CA LEU A 246 4.88 29.01 4.78
C LEU A 246 6.40 28.79 4.75
N ARG A 247 6.87 27.57 5.05
CA ARG A 247 8.29 27.22 4.97
C ARG A 247 8.89 27.48 3.60
N LYS A 248 8.20 27.07 2.52
CA LYS A 248 8.65 27.34 1.14
C LYS A 248 8.76 28.83 0.87
N LYS A 249 7.80 29.63 1.33
CA LYS A 249 7.78 31.07 1.17
C LYS A 249 8.97 31.73 1.89
N ILE A 250 9.19 31.38 3.15
CA ILE A 250 10.31 31.90 3.95
C ILE A 250 11.67 31.46 3.38
N ALA A 251 11.79 30.21 2.96
CA ALA A 251 12.98 29.68 2.33
C ALA A 251 13.34 30.45 1.04
N LYS A 252 12.34 30.73 0.19
CA LYS A 252 12.51 31.53 -1.02
C LYS A 252 12.94 32.97 -0.71
N THR A 253 12.34 33.60 0.28
CA THR A 253 12.69 34.99 0.69
C THR A 253 14.12 35.08 1.22
N ASN A 254 14.59 34.05 1.93
CA ASN A 254 15.95 34.02 2.50
C ASN A 254 16.99 33.37 1.57
N ASN A 255 16.59 32.94 0.35
CA ASN A 255 17.43 32.22 -0.61
C ASN A 255 18.11 30.97 -0.01
N LEU A 256 17.34 30.19 0.77
CA LEU A 256 17.77 28.99 1.46
C LEU A 256 16.94 27.79 1.05
N PRO A 257 17.50 26.57 1.10
CA PRO A 257 16.70 25.34 0.95
C PRO A 257 15.66 25.22 2.09
N PRO A 258 14.42 24.74 1.82
CA PRO A 258 13.35 24.64 2.81
C PRO A 258 13.72 23.87 4.10
N TYR A 259 14.50 22.81 3.98
CA TYR A 259 14.94 21.98 5.13
C TYR A 259 15.88 22.72 6.10
N VAL A 260 16.49 23.83 5.67
CA VAL A 260 17.34 24.66 6.54
C VAL A 260 16.50 25.48 7.51
N ILE A 261 15.31 25.88 7.12
CA ILE A 261 14.35 26.56 7.98
C ILE A 261 13.89 25.58 9.06
N PHE A 262 13.04 24.62 8.72
CA PHE A 262 12.61 23.52 9.56
C PHE A 262 12.51 22.23 8.73
N GLN A 263 12.80 21.09 9.35
CA GLN A 263 12.64 19.77 8.73
C GLN A 263 11.19 19.29 8.86
N ASP A 264 10.78 18.31 8.05
CA ASP A 264 9.42 17.75 8.10
C ASP A 264 9.04 17.24 9.49
N PRO A 265 9.88 16.47 10.22
CA PRO A 265 9.57 16.06 11.60
C PRO A 265 9.32 17.22 12.57
N SER A 266 9.98 18.37 12.37
CA SER A 266 9.72 19.56 13.20
C SER A 266 8.35 20.18 12.88
N LEU A 267 7.91 20.17 11.63
CA LEU A 267 6.58 20.64 11.26
C LEU A 267 5.48 19.68 11.76
N GLU A 268 5.74 18.37 11.73
CA GLU A 268 4.85 17.35 12.29
C GLU A 268 4.66 17.55 13.80
N ASP A 269 5.76 17.77 14.51
CA ASP A 269 5.73 18.04 15.96
C ASP A 269 5.01 19.38 16.29
N MET A 270 5.14 20.42 15.43
CA MET A 270 4.37 21.65 15.53
C MET A 270 2.86 21.42 15.36
N CYS A 271 2.45 20.54 14.46
CA CYS A 271 1.05 20.20 14.23
C CYS A 271 0.46 19.34 15.35
N THR A 272 1.28 18.68 16.15
CA THR A 272 0.88 17.89 17.29
C THR A 272 0.77 18.71 18.56
N ASN A 273 1.74 19.62 18.78
CA ASN A 273 1.86 20.37 20.04
C ASN A 273 1.33 21.81 19.96
N TYR A 274 1.01 22.30 18.76
CA TYR A 274 0.47 23.65 18.51
C TYR A 274 1.19 24.77 19.27
N PRO A 275 2.51 25.01 19.05
CA PRO A 275 3.25 26.03 19.77
C PRO A 275 2.79 27.45 19.36
N ILE A 276 2.23 28.22 20.29
CA ILE A 276 1.75 29.59 20.08
C ILE A 276 2.67 30.65 20.62
N THR A 277 3.84 30.26 21.19
CA THR A 277 4.90 31.15 21.64
C THR A 277 6.24 30.66 21.08
N LEU A 278 7.22 31.60 21.00
CA LEU A 278 8.57 31.23 20.57
C LEU A 278 9.29 30.30 21.56
N GLU A 279 8.91 30.34 22.82
CA GLU A 279 9.43 29.46 23.87
C GLU A 279 8.92 28.04 23.67
N GLU A 280 7.61 27.87 23.41
CA GLU A 280 7.01 26.59 23.06
C GLU A 280 7.61 26.03 21.74
N LEU A 281 7.80 26.91 20.74
CA LEU A 281 8.41 26.52 19.47
C LEU A 281 9.86 26.05 19.64
N ALA A 282 10.61 26.61 20.55
CA ALA A 282 11.99 26.19 20.84
C ALA A 282 12.07 24.78 21.46
N ASN A 283 10.98 24.27 22.04
CA ASN A 283 10.88 22.93 22.62
C ASN A 283 10.46 21.85 21.58
N ILE A 284 10.08 22.27 20.37
CA ILE A 284 9.73 21.36 19.27
C ILE A 284 10.97 20.58 18.80
N GLN A 285 10.79 19.32 18.49
CA GLN A 285 11.86 18.44 18.03
C GLN A 285 12.60 19.03 16.81
N GLY A 286 13.93 19.19 16.93
CA GLY A 286 14.77 19.75 15.86
C GLY A 286 14.70 21.27 15.71
N VAL A 287 14.02 21.99 16.61
CA VAL A 287 13.92 23.44 16.67
C VAL A 287 14.68 23.93 17.89
N GLY A 288 15.88 24.42 17.73
CA GLY A 288 16.62 25.09 18.82
C GLY A 288 16.23 26.56 18.96
N ALA A 289 16.51 27.17 20.12
CA ALA A 289 16.18 28.58 20.42
C ALA A 289 16.65 29.58 19.34
N GLY A 290 17.81 29.36 18.74
CA GLY A 290 18.32 30.21 17.66
C GLY A 290 17.47 30.13 16.36
N LYS A 291 16.96 28.96 15.98
CA LYS A 291 16.06 28.80 14.82
C LYS A 291 14.67 29.35 15.12
N ALA A 292 14.16 29.14 16.35
CA ALA A 292 12.89 29.67 16.78
C ALA A 292 12.89 31.21 16.71
N GLN A 293 13.94 31.86 17.19
CA GLN A 293 14.04 33.31 17.11
C GLN A 293 14.18 33.83 15.68
N LYS A 294 14.95 33.12 14.82
CA LYS A 294 15.28 33.60 13.48
C LYS A 294 14.12 33.42 12.48
N TYR A 295 13.40 32.32 12.55
CA TYR A 295 12.39 31.95 11.58
C TYR A 295 11.01 31.69 12.18
N GLY A 296 10.90 31.56 13.50
CA GLY A 296 9.72 31.04 14.18
C GLY A 296 8.54 31.98 14.26
N LYS A 297 8.76 33.30 14.17
CA LYS A 297 7.72 34.32 14.43
C LYS A 297 6.48 34.11 13.53
N GLU A 298 6.68 33.97 12.21
CA GLU A 298 5.58 33.76 11.26
C GLU A 298 4.89 32.41 11.48
N PHE A 299 5.62 31.36 11.89
CA PHE A 299 5.03 30.04 12.21
C PHE A 299 4.15 30.11 13.45
N VAL A 300 4.63 30.76 14.51
CA VAL A 300 3.86 30.96 15.75
C VAL A 300 2.58 31.75 15.49
N GLU A 301 2.64 32.82 14.69
CA GLU A 301 1.48 33.63 14.32
C GLU A 301 0.42 32.80 13.57
N VAL A 302 0.86 31.98 12.59
CA VAL A 302 -0.03 31.12 11.81
C VAL A 302 -0.65 30.01 12.67
N ILE A 303 0.17 29.36 13.52
CA ILE A 303 -0.33 28.31 14.43
C ILE A 303 -1.32 28.90 15.45
N LYS A 304 -1.03 30.06 16.01
CA LYS A 304 -1.92 30.74 16.95
C LYS A 304 -3.27 31.05 16.32
N GLN A 305 -3.27 31.66 15.12
CA GLN A 305 -4.50 31.94 14.39
C GLN A 305 -5.27 30.65 14.07
N TYR A 306 -4.57 29.60 13.66
CA TYR A 306 -5.20 28.31 13.36
C TYR A 306 -5.85 27.66 14.59
N VAL A 307 -5.21 27.74 15.77
CA VAL A 307 -5.76 27.27 17.05
C VAL A 307 -7.00 28.03 17.44
N GLU A 308 -7.00 29.36 17.27
CA GLU A 308 -8.15 30.23 17.56
C GLU A 308 -9.32 29.95 16.59
N ASP A 309 -9.06 29.87 15.28
CA ASP A 309 -10.09 29.67 14.24
C ASP A 309 -10.76 28.28 14.32
N ASN A 310 -10.05 27.26 14.81
CA ASN A 310 -10.56 25.89 14.92
C ASN A 310 -10.93 25.48 16.36
N GLU A 311 -10.90 26.41 17.31
CA GLU A 311 -11.24 26.18 18.73
C GLU A 311 -10.47 24.99 19.35
N ILE A 312 -9.17 24.84 19.02
CA ILE A 312 -8.36 23.72 19.46
C ILE A 312 -7.96 23.86 20.93
N GLU A 313 -8.38 22.90 21.78
CA GLU A 313 -7.92 22.81 23.17
C GLU A 313 -6.54 22.13 23.22
N ARG A 314 -5.50 22.87 23.55
CA ARG A 314 -4.13 22.36 23.66
C ARG A 314 -3.91 21.69 25.01
N ALA A 315 -3.16 20.59 25.02
CA ALA A 315 -2.82 19.86 26.26
C ALA A 315 -2.13 20.76 27.31
N GLN A 316 -1.34 21.75 26.86
CA GLN A 316 -0.64 22.72 27.73
C GLN A 316 -1.59 23.70 28.43
N ASP A 317 -2.73 24.03 27.84
CA ASP A 317 -3.72 24.93 28.44
C ASP A 317 -4.58 24.23 29.51
N MET A 318 -4.69 22.90 29.47
CA MET A 318 -5.42 22.10 30.47
C MET A 318 -4.71 22.06 31.82
N VAL A 319 -3.38 22.09 31.85
CA VAL A 319 -2.58 22.02 33.08
C VAL A 319 -2.73 23.30 33.92
N VAL A 320 -2.98 24.45 33.31
CA VAL A 320 -3.12 25.74 34.03
C VAL A 320 -4.49 25.84 34.73
N LYS A 321 -5.54 25.19 34.19
CA LYS A 321 -6.88 25.21 34.82
C LYS A 321 -6.98 24.36 36.10
N THR A 322 -6.09 23.40 36.31
CA THR A 322 -6.06 22.53 37.50
C THR A 322 -5.28 23.11 38.69
N VAL A 323 -4.52 24.19 38.51
CA VAL A 323 -3.75 24.84 39.58
C VAL A 323 -4.48 26.07 40.16
N ALA A 324 -5.59 26.49 39.58
CA ALA A 324 -6.37 27.69 39.94
C ALA A 324 -7.69 27.40 40.68
N ASN A 325 -7.86 26.20 41.29
CA ASN A 325 -9.00 25.87 42.19
C ASN A 325 -8.48 25.38 43.52
#